data_931635c84db8fd3c42fd7bd798172376
#
_entry.id   931635c84db8fd3c42fd7bd798172376
#
_cell.length_a   1.000
_cell.length_b   1.000
_cell.length_c   1.000
_cell.angle_alpha   90.00
_cell.angle_beta   90.00
_cell.angle_gamma   90.00
#
_symmetry.space_group_name_H-M   'P 1'
#
loop_
_entity.id
_entity.type
_entity.pdbx_description
1 polymer ?
#
loop_
_entity_poly.entity_id
_entity_poly.type
_entity_poly.pdbx_seq_one_letter_code
_entity_poly.pdbx_strand_id
1 'polypeptide(L)'
;MTTTTWIKNSDWVVAYDPDTASHKYMKNADVVFEDDLIVFTGRNYAGDADRTIDGRDVMVLPGTLDLHLHAYMEMHGKGFFEDLASKQMSMTQLFEYTWLLQDDRESAIASTEASVCDLLKSGCTTMAELYCDQPVSGLNTKHAEKAYDGWVEMLGKTGIRTYVCPMVQSGHWYTPDGKQHLY
;
A
#
# COMPACT_ATOMS: atom_id res chain seq x y z
N MET A 1 -21.56 -10.46 16.20
CA MET A 1 -22.56 -10.80 15.15
C MET A 1 -21.90 -10.50 13.83
N THR A 2 -21.89 -11.44 12.91
CA THR A 2 -21.34 -11.25 11.55
C THR A 2 -22.30 -10.37 10.77
N THR A 3 -21.79 -9.44 10.00
CA THR A 3 -22.60 -8.53 9.17
C THR A 3 -22.49 -8.96 7.71
N THR A 4 -23.62 -9.28 7.10
CA THR A 4 -23.71 -9.65 5.69
C THR A 4 -24.02 -8.44 4.83
N THR A 5 -23.15 -8.14 3.86
CA THR A 5 -23.35 -7.07 2.88
C THR A 5 -23.48 -7.66 1.48
N TRP A 6 -24.50 -7.22 0.76
CA TRP A 6 -24.80 -7.64 -0.60
C TRP A 6 -24.72 -6.47 -1.57
N ILE A 7 -23.78 -6.50 -2.51
CA ILE A 7 -23.77 -5.62 -3.69
C ILE A 7 -24.59 -6.33 -4.76
N LYS A 8 -25.78 -5.79 -5.02
CA LYS A 8 -26.83 -6.44 -5.82
C LYS A 8 -26.88 -5.89 -7.23
N ASN A 9 -26.95 -6.79 -8.22
CA ASN A 9 -27.15 -6.45 -9.64
C ASN A 9 -26.06 -5.52 -10.19
N SER A 10 -24.81 -5.76 -9.86
CA SER A 10 -23.69 -4.99 -10.45
C SER A 10 -23.64 -5.21 -11.95
N ASP A 11 -23.46 -4.14 -12.72
CA ASP A 11 -23.37 -4.21 -14.18
C ASP A 11 -22.24 -5.13 -14.60
N TRP A 12 -21.13 -5.07 -13.88
CA TRP A 12 -20.00 -5.94 -14.04
C TRP A 12 -19.40 -6.35 -12.70
N VAL A 13 -19.08 -7.63 -12.61
CA VAL A 13 -18.25 -8.18 -11.53
C VAL A 13 -17.07 -8.91 -12.14
N VAL A 14 -15.87 -8.57 -11.73
CA VAL A 14 -14.66 -9.32 -12.02
C VAL A 14 -14.29 -10.09 -10.77
N ALA A 15 -14.27 -11.40 -10.85
CA ALA A 15 -13.88 -12.27 -9.74
C ALA A 15 -12.79 -13.25 -10.18
N TYR A 16 -11.96 -13.68 -9.24
CA TYR A 16 -10.98 -14.73 -9.48
C TYR A 16 -11.67 -16.10 -9.38
N ASP A 17 -11.39 -16.96 -10.34
CA ASP A 17 -11.83 -18.34 -10.36
C ASP A 17 -10.64 -19.27 -10.06
N PRO A 18 -10.59 -19.89 -8.88
CA PRO A 18 -9.49 -20.76 -8.51
C PRO A 18 -9.42 -22.04 -9.36
N ASP A 19 -10.56 -22.53 -9.87
CA ASP A 19 -10.61 -23.75 -10.64
C ASP A 19 -9.94 -23.61 -12.01
N THR A 20 -10.04 -22.44 -12.60
CA THR A 20 -9.43 -22.11 -13.91
C THR A 20 -8.17 -21.26 -13.79
N ALA A 21 -7.81 -20.84 -12.57
CA ALA A 21 -6.73 -19.89 -12.28
C ALA A 21 -6.80 -18.61 -13.14
N SER A 22 -8.00 -18.11 -13.38
CA SER A 22 -8.26 -16.98 -14.25
C SER A 22 -9.35 -16.06 -13.70
N HIS A 23 -9.53 -14.89 -14.34
CA HIS A 23 -10.61 -14.00 -13.98
C HIS A 23 -11.89 -14.35 -14.72
N LYS A 24 -13.00 -14.35 -13.99
CA LYS A 24 -14.37 -14.39 -14.53
C LYS A 24 -14.93 -12.98 -14.65
N TYR A 25 -15.53 -12.70 -15.79
CA TYR A 25 -16.21 -11.44 -16.08
C TYR A 25 -17.72 -11.70 -16.15
N MET A 26 -18.46 -11.18 -15.20
CA MET A 26 -19.89 -11.45 -15.08
C MET A 26 -20.69 -10.15 -15.22
N LYS A 27 -21.73 -10.18 -16.05
CA LYS A 27 -22.72 -9.10 -16.13
C LYS A 27 -23.92 -9.39 -15.22
N ASN A 28 -24.51 -8.33 -14.67
CA ASN A 28 -25.69 -8.39 -13.81
C ASN A 28 -25.50 -9.43 -12.70
N ALA A 29 -24.43 -9.27 -11.94
CA ALA A 29 -24.01 -10.20 -10.94
C ALA A 29 -24.00 -9.57 -9.55
N ASP A 30 -24.01 -10.44 -8.56
CA ASP A 30 -24.03 -10.11 -7.14
C ASP A 30 -22.68 -10.42 -6.52
N VAL A 31 -22.28 -9.61 -5.54
CA VAL A 31 -21.17 -9.91 -4.64
C VAL A 31 -21.70 -9.83 -3.23
N VAL A 32 -21.49 -10.90 -2.46
CA VAL A 32 -21.89 -10.95 -1.04
C VAL A 32 -20.65 -11.21 -0.19
N PHE A 33 -20.50 -10.46 0.86
CA PHE A 33 -19.45 -10.67 1.85
C PHE A 33 -19.98 -10.59 3.27
N GLU A 34 -19.42 -11.42 4.11
CA GLU A 34 -19.65 -11.47 5.55
C GLU A 34 -18.41 -10.95 6.24
N ASP A 35 -18.54 -9.80 6.90
CA ASP A 35 -17.43 -9.03 7.47
C ASP A 35 -16.30 -8.82 6.43
N ASP A 36 -15.22 -9.60 6.47
CA ASP A 36 -14.04 -9.50 5.60
C ASP A 36 -13.93 -10.63 4.56
N LEU A 37 -14.92 -11.54 4.50
CA LEU A 37 -14.91 -12.69 3.61
C LEU A 37 -15.94 -12.60 2.50
N ILE A 38 -15.53 -12.75 1.25
CA ILE A 38 -16.45 -12.91 0.13
C ILE A 38 -17.04 -14.32 0.19
N VAL A 39 -18.35 -14.40 0.38
CA VAL A 39 -19.08 -15.67 0.49
C VAL A 39 -19.84 -16.05 -0.77
N PHE A 40 -20.08 -15.09 -1.66
CA PHE A 40 -20.74 -15.34 -2.94
C PHE A 40 -20.32 -14.36 -4.00
N THR A 41 -20.08 -14.88 -5.20
CA THR A 41 -19.94 -14.11 -6.44
C THR A 41 -20.68 -14.83 -7.54
N GLY A 42 -21.68 -14.21 -8.13
CA GLY A 42 -22.51 -14.87 -9.14
C GLY A 42 -23.79 -14.11 -9.43
N ARG A 43 -24.80 -14.82 -9.95
CA ARG A 43 -26.13 -14.24 -10.22
C ARG A 43 -27.17 -14.88 -9.33
N ASN A 44 -28.21 -14.12 -9.03
CA ASN A 44 -29.38 -14.62 -8.31
C ASN A 44 -29.05 -15.14 -6.90
N TYR A 45 -28.32 -14.36 -6.13
CA TYR A 45 -28.17 -14.68 -4.71
C TYR A 45 -29.55 -14.75 -4.04
N ALA A 46 -29.78 -15.82 -3.28
CA ALA A 46 -31.08 -16.12 -2.66
C ALA A 46 -31.07 -16.01 -1.14
N GLY A 47 -29.98 -15.56 -0.55
CA GLY A 47 -29.87 -15.37 0.90
C GLY A 47 -30.36 -14.00 1.36
N ASP A 48 -30.36 -13.82 2.68
CA ASP A 48 -30.62 -12.52 3.32
C ASP A 48 -29.33 -11.71 3.47
N ALA A 49 -29.46 -10.41 3.66
CA ALA A 49 -28.34 -9.53 3.95
C ALA A 49 -28.78 -8.41 4.90
N ASP A 50 -27.87 -8.05 5.82
CA ASP A 50 -28.09 -6.95 6.77
C ASP A 50 -28.00 -5.60 6.05
N ARG A 51 -27.19 -5.52 4.99
CA ARG A 51 -26.99 -4.34 4.18
C ARG A 51 -27.01 -4.71 2.70
N THR A 52 -27.78 -3.95 1.92
CA THR A 52 -27.80 -4.07 0.45
C THR A 52 -27.30 -2.78 -0.17
N ILE A 53 -26.40 -2.92 -1.15
CA ILE A 53 -25.87 -1.84 -1.98
C ILE A 53 -26.39 -2.06 -3.40
N ASP A 54 -27.02 -1.05 -4.00
CA ASP A 54 -27.44 -1.10 -5.39
C ASP A 54 -26.19 -1.05 -6.30
N GLY A 55 -25.96 -2.12 -7.04
CA GLY A 55 -24.82 -2.26 -7.94
C GLY A 55 -25.09 -1.82 -9.37
N ARG A 56 -26.25 -1.26 -9.69
CA ARG A 56 -26.52 -0.73 -11.02
C ARG A 56 -25.59 0.43 -11.33
N ASP A 57 -25.07 0.49 -12.55
CA ASP A 57 -24.05 1.44 -13.00
C ASP A 57 -22.70 1.30 -12.26
N VAL A 58 -22.47 0.16 -11.59
CA VAL A 58 -21.26 -0.14 -10.82
C VAL A 58 -20.53 -1.34 -11.41
N MET A 59 -19.21 -1.23 -11.48
CA MET A 59 -18.29 -2.36 -11.69
C MET A 59 -17.61 -2.72 -10.38
N VAL A 60 -17.74 -3.98 -9.96
CA VAL A 60 -17.02 -4.51 -8.79
C VAL A 60 -15.78 -5.25 -9.26
N LEU A 61 -14.63 -4.84 -8.74
CA LEU A 61 -13.32 -5.37 -9.04
C LEU A 61 -12.63 -5.84 -7.75
N PRO A 62 -11.72 -6.82 -7.82
CA PRO A 62 -10.75 -7.01 -6.74
C PRO A 62 -9.94 -5.74 -6.52
N GLY A 63 -9.55 -5.48 -5.29
CA GLY A 63 -8.60 -4.40 -5.02
C GLY A 63 -7.31 -4.58 -5.80
N THR A 64 -6.75 -3.48 -6.28
CA THR A 64 -5.47 -3.52 -7.00
C THR A 64 -4.32 -3.79 -6.05
N LEU A 65 -3.21 -4.28 -6.59
CA LEU A 65 -1.99 -4.56 -5.87
C LEU A 65 -0.89 -3.66 -6.39
N ASP A 66 -0.19 -2.98 -5.49
CA ASP A 66 1.06 -2.29 -5.81
C ASP A 66 2.23 -3.15 -5.32
N LEU A 67 2.97 -3.69 -6.27
CA LEU A 67 4.06 -4.64 -5.98
C LEU A 67 5.44 -3.98 -5.88
N HIS A 68 5.51 -2.66 -6.03
CA HIS A 68 6.76 -1.90 -5.93
C HIS A 68 6.48 -0.48 -5.47
N LEU A 69 6.55 -0.24 -4.19
CA LEU A 69 6.22 1.03 -3.57
C LEU A 69 7.31 1.47 -2.59
N HIS A 70 7.48 2.77 -2.51
CA HIS A 70 8.30 3.44 -1.49
C HIS A 70 7.43 4.46 -0.76
N ALA A 71 6.44 3.97 -0.02
CA ALA A 71 5.37 4.81 0.56
C ALA A 71 5.91 5.92 1.46
N TYR A 72 6.99 5.66 2.17
CA TYR A 72 7.62 6.67 3.02
C TYR A 72 8.20 7.86 2.25
N MET A 73 8.57 7.66 0.98
CA MET A 73 9.17 8.71 0.13
C MET A 73 8.14 9.56 -0.59
N GLU A 74 6.95 9.03 -0.83
CA GLU A 74 5.94 9.64 -1.70
C GLU A 74 5.57 11.06 -1.24
N MET A 75 5.25 11.25 0.02
CA MET A 75 4.85 12.55 0.52
C MET A 75 6.04 13.51 0.67
N HIS A 76 7.20 13.02 1.05
CA HIS A 76 8.41 13.83 1.07
C HIS A 76 8.83 14.24 -0.35
N GLY A 77 8.56 13.39 -1.34
CA GLY A 77 8.85 13.67 -2.74
C GLY A 77 7.89 14.65 -3.42
N LYS A 78 6.63 14.68 -3.00
CA LYS A 78 5.63 15.58 -3.59
C LYS A 78 6.05 17.05 -3.44
N GLY A 79 6.28 17.71 -4.56
CA GLY A 79 6.74 19.10 -4.62
C GLY A 79 8.26 19.29 -4.62
N PHE A 80 9.02 18.24 -4.34
CA PHE A 80 10.48 18.29 -4.35
C PHE A 80 11.08 17.68 -5.63
N PHE A 81 10.50 16.57 -6.06
CA PHE A 81 11.00 15.84 -7.22
C PHE A 81 10.74 16.56 -8.54
N GLU A 82 9.69 17.35 -8.65
CA GLU A 82 9.42 18.12 -9.86
C GLU A 82 10.54 19.10 -10.18
N ASP A 83 11.04 19.80 -9.16
CA ASP A 83 12.17 20.72 -9.34
C ASP A 83 13.50 20.01 -9.60
N LEU A 84 13.70 18.85 -9.00
CA LEU A 84 14.93 18.07 -9.19
C LEU A 84 15.00 17.40 -10.56
N ALA A 85 13.86 16.90 -11.07
CA ALA A 85 13.77 16.32 -12.40
C ALA A 85 14.13 17.36 -13.49
N SER A 86 13.80 18.63 -13.28
CA SER A 86 14.15 19.72 -14.20
C SER A 86 15.66 19.97 -14.30
N LYS A 87 16.44 19.49 -13.32
CA LYS A 87 17.91 19.65 -13.25
C LYS A 87 18.67 18.43 -13.78
N GLN A 88 17.99 17.50 -14.44
CA GLN A 88 18.60 16.29 -15.04
C GLN A 88 19.34 15.42 -14.02
N MET A 89 18.89 15.38 -12.79
CA MET A 89 19.46 14.51 -11.77
C MET A 89 19.10 13.06 -12.05
N SER A 90 20.01 12.14 -11.79
CA SER A 90 19.72 10.71 -11.89
C SER A 90 18.82 10.25 -10.75
N MET A 91 18.10 9.15 -10.97
CA MET A 91 17.22 8.54 -9.96
C MET A 91 17.96 8.26 -8.65
N THR A 92 19.19 7.77 -8.72
CA THR A 92 20.05 7.52 -7.55
C THR A 92 20.32 8.77 -6.72
N GLN A 93 20.55 9.89 -7.36
CA GLN A 93 20.74 11.17 -6.67
C GLN A 93 19.45 11.65 -5.98
N LEU A 94 18.29 11.36 -6.56
CA LEU A 94 17.00 11.67 -5.93
C LEU A 94 16.80 10.88 -4.65
N PHE A 95 17.17 9.60 -4.63
CA PHE A 95 17.11 8.76 -3.42
C PHE A 95 18.03 9.30 -2.32
N GLU A 96 19.25 9.68 -2.66
CA GLU A 96 20.20 10.25 -1.69
C GLU A 96 19.68 11.56 -1.08
N TYR A 97 19.05 12.40 -1.87
CA TYR A 97 18.43 13.63 -1.38
C TYR A 97 17.26 13.37 -0.43
N THR A 98 16.40 12.39 -0.74
CA THR A 98 15.31 12.03 0.16
C THR A 98 15.80 11.52 1.51
N TRP A 99 16.90 10.78 1.53
CA TRP A 99 17.51 10.34 2.78
C TRP A 99 18.06 11.49 3.63
N LEU A 100 18.61 12.51 2.99
CA LEU A 100 19.08 13.71 3.69
C LEU A 100 17.94 14.57 4.27
N LEU A 101 16.74 14.43 3.71
CA LEU A 101 15.55 15.18 4.13
C LEU A 101 14.70 14.47 5.17
N GLN A 102 14.97 13.21 5.43
CA GLN A 102 14.26 12.43 6.45
C GLN A 102 14.85 12.73 7.83
N ASP A 103 14.29 13.72 8.49
CA ASP A 103 14.80 14.19 9.77
C ASP A 103 14.43 13.29 10.94
N ASP A 104 13.29 12.61 10.87
CA ASP A 104 12.81 11.82 12.00
C ASP A 104 11.84 10.69 11.61
N ARG A 105 11.67 9.79 12.56
CA ARG A 105 10.80 8.63 12.46
C ARG A 105 9.31 8.99 12.31
N GLU A 106 8.87 10.03 13.01
CA GLU A 106 7.45 10.40 13.01
C GLU A 106 7.05 10.93 11.65
N SER A 107 7.91 11.73 11.02
CA SER A 107 7.72 12.21 9.64
C SER A 107 7.63 11.06 8.64
N ALA A 108 8.49 10.04 8.78
CA ALA A 108 8.46 8.88 7.87
C ALA A 108 7.17 8.05 8.04
N ILE A 109 6.72 7.84 9.28
CA ILE A 109 5.45 7.15 9.56
C ILE A 109 4.28 7.95 9.01
N ALA A 110 4.23 9.26 9.24
CA ALA A 110 3.17 10.12 8.74
C ALA A 110 3.14 10.18 7.21
N SER A 111 4.30 10.24 6.56
CA SER A 111 4.42 10.18 5.10
C SER A 111 3.85 8.87 4.55
N THR A 112 4.19 7.75 5.17
CA THR A 112 3.66 6.46 4.78
C THR A 112 2.16 6.36 4.99
N GLU A 113 1.65 6.80 6.14
CA GLU A 113 0.22 6.79 6.43
C GLU A 113 -0.56 7.58 5.37
N ALA A 114 -0.06 8.75 5.00
CA ALA A 114 -0.67 9.56 3.95
C ALA A 114 -0.66 8.86 2.58
N SER A 115 0.46 8.21 2.22
CA SER A 115 0.57 7.44 0.98
C SER A 115 -0.37 6.23 0.98
N VAL A 116 -0.49 5.54 2.10
CA VAL A 116 -1.44 4.42 2.25
C VAL A 116 -2.88 4.89 2.10
N CYS A 117 -3.22 6.05 2.65
CA CYS A 117 -4.55 6.65 2.45
C CYS A 117 -4.84 6.93 0.97
N ASP A 118 -3.87 7.46 0.23
CA ASP A 118 -4.01 7.70 -1.21
C ASP A 118 -4.17 6.38 -1.99
N LEU A 119 -3.41 5.35 -1.64
CA LEU A 119 -3.54 4.01 -2.22
C LEU A 119 -4.94 3.43 -2.00
N LEU A 120 -5.42 3.42 -0.77
CA LEU A 120 -6.75 2.91 -0.43
C LEU A 120 -7.86 3.68 -1.17
N LYS A 121 -7.76 5.01 -1.25
CA LYS A 121 -8.70 5.85 -2.02
C LYS A 121 -8.65 5.59 -3.52
N SER A 122 -7.53 5.10 -4.03
CA SER A 122 -7.36 4.69 -5.43
C SER A 122 -7.79 3.25 -5.69
N GLY A 123 -8.26 2.53 -4.65
CA GLY A 123 -8.69 1.13 -4.77
C GLY A 123 -7.55 0.11 -4.65
N CYS A 124 -6.36 0.53 -4.27
CA CYS A 124 -5.28 -0.38 -3.93
C CYS A 124 -5.48 -0.93 -2.52
N THR A 125 -5.53 -2.26 -2.39
CA THR A 125 -5.79 -2.94 -1.11
C THR A 125 -4.62 -3.77 -0.61
N THR A 126 -3.58 -3.90 -1.42
CA THR A 126 -2.38 -4.68 -1.09
C THR A 126 -1.16 -3.97 -1.64
N MET A 127 -0.14 -3.83 -0.82
CA MET A 127 1.12 -3.21 -1.24
C MET A 127 2.34 -4.04 -0.84
N ALA A 128 3.40 -3.93 -1.63
CA ALA A 128 4.74 -4.39 -1.26
C ALA A 128 5.59 -3.14 -1.00
N GLU A 129 5.81 -2.85 0.27
CA GLU A 129 6.62 -1.73 0.71
C GLU A 129 8.09 -2.11 0.70
N LEU A 130 8.84 -1.43 -0.12
CA LEU A 130 10.28 -1.55 -0.19
C LEU A 130 10.92 -0.45 0.67
N TYR A 131 11.97 -0.76 1.38
CA TYR A 131 12.69 0.20 2.21
C TYR A 131 11.96 0.68 3.46
N CYS A 132 11.36 -0.21 4.20
CA CYS A 132 10.65 0.18 5.40
C CYS A 132 11.52 0.54 6.62
N ASP A 133 12.85 0.51 6.49
CA ASP A 133 13.78 0.76 7.60
C ASP A 133 14.38 2.17 7.63
N GLN A 134 13.90 3.02 6.77
CA GLN A 134 14.62 4.24 6.43
C GLN A 134 14.55 5.46 7.36
N PRO A 135 13.79 5.61 8.37
CA PRO A 135 14.02 6.79 9.22
C PRO A 135 15.25 6.68 10.09
N VAL A 136 15.92 5.57 9.99
CA VAL A 136 17.12 5.35 10.76
C VAL A 136 18.28 5.40 9.79
N SER A 137 18.70 6.61 9.47
CA SER A 137 19.98 6.81 8.82
C SER A 137 21.03 5.94 9.51
N GLY A 138 21.05 4.71 9.07
CA GLY A 138 22.13 3.77 9.07
C GLY A 138 22.83 3.39 10.33
N LEU A 139 22.42 3.72 11.50
CA LEU A 139 23.45 3.70 12.50
C LEU A 139 23.17 2.97 13.79
N ASN A 140 21.98 2.41 13.95
CA ASN A 140 21.75 1.69 15.20
C ASN A 140 20.66 0.62 15.05
N THR A 141 21.08 -0.62 14.93
CA THR A 141 20.21 -1.82 14.94
C THR A 141 19.22 -1.84 16.11
N LYS A 142 19.57 -1.23 17.24
CA LYS A 142 18.67 -1.10 18.40
C LYS A 142 17.50 -0.13 18.16
N HIS A 143 17.60 0.76 17.20
CA HIS A 143 16.50 1.66 16.83
C HIS A 143 15.65 1.09 15.69
N ALA A 144 16.21 0.20 14.87
CA ALA A 144 15.49 -0.45 13.78
C ALA A 144 14.27 -1.23 14.30
N GLU A 145 14.44 -2.06 15.33
CA GLU A 145 13.33 -2.83 15.90
C GLU A 145 12.15 -1.93 16.31
N LYS A 146 12.43 -0.84 17.04
CA LYS A 146 11.39 0.11 17.47
C LYS A 146 10.78 0.90 16.31
N ALA A 147 11.53 1.10 15.23
CA ALA A 147 11.00 1.72 14.03
C ALA A 147 9.96 0.81 13.36
N TYR A 148 10.27 -0.47 13.26
CA TYR A 148 9.32 -1.45 12.72
C TYR A 148 8.02 -1.53 13.51
N ASP A 149 8.09 -1.56 14.83
CA ASP A 149 6.90 -1.62 15.68
C ASP A 149 5.91 -0.50 15.35
N GLY A 150 6.38 0.73 15.23
CA GLY A 150 5.54 1.87 14.88
C GLY A 150 4.95 1.78 13.46
N TRP A 151 5.70 1.23 12.52
CA TRP A 151 5.24 0.98 11.18
C TRP A 151 4.15 -0.09 11.13
N VAL A 152 4.39 -1.22 11.76
CA VAL A 152 3.42 -2.33 11.82
C VAL A 152 2.13 -1.88 12.50
N GLU A 153 2.23 -1.10 13.58
CA GLU A 153 1.07 -0.55 14.26
C GLU A 153 0.27 0.40 13.36
N MET A 154 0.93 1.30 12.65
CA MET A 154 0.27 2.22 11.71
C MET A 154 -0.39 1.46 10.56
N LEU A 155 0.31 0.52 9.94
CA LEU A 155 -0.24 -0.30 8.86
C LEU A 155 -1.43 -1.13 9.32
N GLY A 156 -1.37 -1.69 10.53
CA GLY A 156 -2.50 -2.40 11.13
C GLY A 156 -3.75 -1.53 11.32
N LYS A 157 -3.57 -0.24 11.63
CA LYS A 157 -4.69 0.71 11.75
C LYS A 157 -5.33 1.06 10.41
N THR A 158 -4.56 1.07 9.33
CA THR A 158 -5.07 1.40 7.99
C THR A 158 -5.86 0.27 7.35
N GLY A 159 -5.59 -0.97 7.74
CA GLY A 159 -6.23 -2.17 7.19
C GLY A 159 -5.74 -2.58 5.81
N ILE A 160 -4.75 -1.92 5.23
CA ILE A 160 -4.13 -2.34 3.97
C ILE A 160 -3.30 -3.61 4.20
N ARG A 161 -3.37 -4.57 3.28
CA ARG A 161 -2.46 -5.72 3.29
C ARG A 161 -1.08 -5.29 2.85
N THR A 162 -0.07 -5.60 3.65
CA THR A 162 1.29 -5.15 3.36
C THR A 162 2.28 -6.30 3.42
N TYR A 163 3.08 -6.40 2.37
CA TYR A 163 4.32 -7.16 2.36
C TYR A 163 5.45 -6.19 2.68
N VAL A 164 5.98 -6.31 3.88
CA VAL A 164 7.07 -5.47 4.35
C VAL A 164 8.39 -6.09 3.91
N CYS A 165 9.16 -5.36 3.12
CA CYS A 165 10.45 -5.79 2.61
C CYS A 165 11.56 -4.97 3.30
N PRO A 166 12.10 -5.46 4.42
CA PRO A 166 13.21 -4.79 5.09
C PRO A 166 14.44 -4.76 4.21
N MET A 167 15.05 -3.59 4.13
CA MET A 167 16.31 -3.44 3.43
C MET A 167 17.48 -3.57 4.40
N VAL A 168 18.37 -4.50 4.09
CA VAL A 168 19.68 -4.58 4.74
C VAL A 168 20.70 -4.00 3.76
N GLN A 169 21.24 -2.85 4.07
CA GLN A 169 22.38 -2.31 3.33
C GLN A 169 23.68 -2.79 3.99
N SER A 170 24.43 -3.62 3.30
CA SER A 170 25.83 -3.87 3.59
C SER A 170 26.67 -3.03 2.63
N GLY A 171 27.00 -1.78 3.00
CA GLY A 171 27.82 -0.97 2.12
C GLY A 171 27.65 0.55 2.29
N HIS A 172 27.82 1.30 1.27
CA HIS A 172 28.19 2.70 1.26
C HIS A 172 27.14 3.67 1.81
N TRP A 173 27.53 4.47 2.79
CA TRP A 173 26.80 5.66 3.20
C TRP A 173 27.63 6.90 2.95
N TYR A 174 26.97 7.97 2.52
CA TYR A 174 27.57 9.29 2.45
C TYR A 174 27.09 10.11 3.63
N THR A 175 28.03 10.65 4.39
CA THR A 175 27.70 11.63 5.43
C THR A 175 27.58 13.03 4.83
N PRO A 176 26.97 13.99 5.55
CA PRO A 176 26.85 15.38 5.08
C PRO A 176 28.20 16.05 4.74
N ASP A 177 29.31 15.54 5.28
CA ASP A 177 30.66 15.98 4.96
C ASP A 177 31.22 15.33 3.68
N GLY A 178 30.44 14.54 2.97
CA GLY A 178 30.82 13.87 1.73
C GLY A 178 31.75 12.67 1.91
N LYS A 179 31.94 12.19 3.13
CA LYS A 179 32.76 11.01 3.38
C LYS A 179 31.93 9.74 3.24
N GLN A 180 32.55 8.76 2.60
CA GLN A 180 31.99 7.43 2.46
C GLN A 180 32.32 6.59 3.68
N HIS A 181 31.32 5.98 4.29
CA HIS A 181 31.47 5.02 5.34
C HIS A 181 31.08 3.64 4.86
N LEU A 182 31.92 2.65 5.17
CA LEU A 182 31.66 1.22 4.98
C LEU A 182 31.25 0.63 6.33
N TYR A 183 30.15 -0.09 6.37
CA TYR A 183 29.68 -0.84 7.54
C TYR A 183 29.71 -2.32 7.25
#